data_18f3c73942b50bf60a85681ccc2c949c
#
_entry.id   18f3c73942b50bf60a85681ccc2c949c
#
_cell.length_a   1.000
_cell.length_b   1.000
_cell.length_c   1.000
_cell.angle_alpha   90.00
_cell.angle_beta   90.00
_cell.angle_gamma   90.00
#
_symmetry.space_group_name_H-M   'P 1'
#
loop_
_entity.id
_entity.type
_entity.pdbx_description
1 polymer ?
#
loop_
_entity_poly.entity_id
_entity_poly.type
_entity_poly.pdbx_seq_one_letter_code
_entity_poly.pdbx_strand_id
1 'polypeptide(L)'
;FVKNIKAACMACDVKKLKKNKFFDEDYFLYWEDVDLIKRINDSKFKMVLANNIFAKHKGSQSSENNIKTQYLRISNYIYGELIFDLKHKKLKIIKIVRKIIKNSFLIFFNIIRFKFKDSFTSVFILYGILKFILYYLKKLI
;
A
#
# COMPACT_ATOMS: atom_id res chain seq x y z
N PHE A 1 11.67 19.67 11.28
CA PHE A 1 10.44 18.96 10.97
C PHE A 1 10.56 18.26 9.62
N VAL A 2 10.03 17.05 9.52
CA VAL A 2 10.04 16.25 8.28
C VAL A 2 8.62 16.05 7.77
N LYS A 3 8.47 15.99 6.45
CA LYS A 3 7.16 15.78 5.80
C LYS A 3 6.91 14.32 5.42
N ASN A 4 8.00 13.55 5.25
CA ASN A 4 7.91 12.13 4.89
C ASN A 4 8.92 11.34 5.71
N ILE A 5 8.47 10.22 6.27
CA ILE A 5 9.31 9.25 6.96
C ILE A 5 8.90 7.85 6.49
N LYS A 6 9.84 6.91 6.52
CA LYS A 6 9.52 5.48 6.41
C LYS A 6 9.28 4.96 7.81
N ALA A 7 8.16 4.30 8.06
CA ALA A 7 7.79 3.82 9.39
C ALA A 7 8.55 2.55 9.83
N ALA A 8 9.82 2.42 9.44
CA ALA A 8 10.67 1.34 9.91
C ALA A 8 10.97 1.44 11.42
N CYS A 9 11.02 2.67 11.94
CA CYS A 9 11.12 2.95 13.37
C CYS A 9 10.45 4.30 13.63
N MET A 10 9.33 4.29 14.35
CA MET A 10 8.54 5.48 14.62
C MET A 10 8.04 5.44 16.06
N ALA A 11 8.32 6.50 16.82
CA ALA A 11 7.74 6.72 18.13
C ALA A 11 6.59 7.72 18.03
N CYS A 12 5.47 7.42 18.65
CA CYS A 12 4.26 8.23 18.55
C CYS A 12 3.68 8.54 19.94
N ASP A 13 3.22 9.76 20.12
CA ASP A 13 2.40 10.12 21.27
C ASP A 13 0.95 9.61 21.05
N VAL A 14 0.66 8.45 21.63
CA VAL A 14 -0.63 7.76 21.49
C VAL A 14 -1.80 8.62 21.97
N LYS A 15 -1.61 9.42 23.04
CA LYS A 15 -2.68 10.30 23.56
C LYS A 15 -3.10 11.36 22.54
N LYS A 16 -2.13 11.91 21.81
CA LYS A 16 -2.37 12.88 20.73
C LYS A 16 -3.00 12.22 19.51
N LEU A 17 -2.59 11.01 19.18
CA LEU A 17 -3.07 10.29 17.99
C LEU A 17 -4.44 9.62 18.20
N LYS A 18 -4.89 9.35 19.45
CA LYS A 18 -6.19 8.73 19.72
C LYS A 18 -7.36 9.42 19.00
N LYS A 19 -7.33 10.74 18.90
CA LYS A 19 -8.38 11.51 18.18
C LYS A 19 -8.38 11.29 16.66
N ASN A 20 -7.26 10.83 16.08
CA ASN A 20 -7.06 10.72 14.63
C ASN A 20 -6.97 9.27 14.12
N LYS A 21 -7.39 8.28 14.92
CA LYS A 21 -7.21 6.84 14.65
C LYS A 21 -5.75 6.55 14.27
N PHE A 22 -5.03 5.75 15.04
CA PHE A 22 -3.60 5.51 14.85
C PHE A 22 -3.32 4.94 13.45
N PHE A 23 -3.60 3.67 13.23
CA PHE A 23 -3.61 3.07 11.91
C PHE A 23 -5.06 2.82 11.48
N ASP A 24 -5.31 2.97 10.21
CA ASP A 24 -6.63 2.74 9.64
C ASP A 24 -6.75 1.25 9.26
N GLU A 25 -7.77 0.57 9.80
CA GLU A 25 -8.00 -0.87 9.67
C GLU A 25 -8.33 -1.32 8.23
N ASP A 26 -8.67 -0.39 7.34
CA ASP A 26 -8.87 -0.70 5.92
C ASP A 26 -7.55 -1.10 5.22
N TYR A 27 -6.38 -0.78 5.83
CA TYR A 27 -5.07 -1.20 5.33
C TYR A 27 -4.59 -2.46 6.07
N PHE A 28 -4.52 -3.58 5.38
CA PHE A 28 -3.98 -4.81 5.97
C PHE A 28 -2.44 -4.85 5.97
N LEU A 29 -1.83 -4.38 4.88
CA LEU A 29 -0.38 -4.40 4.68
C LEU A 29 -0.02 -3.37 3.62
N TYR A 30 0.96 -2.51 3.91
CA TYR A 30 1.36 -1.34 3.13
C TYR A 30 0.31 -0.21 3.09
N TRP A 31 0.79 1.00 2.95
CA TRP A 31 0.04 2.26 2.90
C TRP A 31 -0.57 2.72 4.23
N GLU A 32 -0.58 1.88 5.28
CA GLU A 32 -1.02 2.28 6.63
C GLU A 32 -0.17 3.41 7.21
N ASP A 33 1.14 3.34 7.00
CA ASP A 33 2.10 4.36 7.41
C ASP A 33 2.00 5.62 6.54
N VAL A 34 1.85 5.46 5.24
CA VAL A 34 1.68 6.57 4.29
C VAL A 34 0.39 7.35 4.60
N ASP A 35 -0.69 6.64 4.89
CA ASP A 35 -1.96 7.23 5.30
C ASP A 35 -1.84 7.99 6.63
N LEU A 36 -1.22 7.37 7.63
CA LEU A 36 -0.98 8.02 8.91
C LEU A 36 -0.15 9.29 8.76
N ILE A 37 0.95 9.23 8.00
CA ILE A 37 1.82 10.37 7.72
C ILE A 37 1.05 11.48 7.02
N LYS A 38 0.20 11.14 6.04
CA LYS A 38 -0.64 12.12 5.34
C LYS A 38 -1.61 12.80 6.31
N ARG A 39 -2.30 12.04 7.18
CA ARG A 39 -3.22 12.58 8.18
C ARG A 39 -2.51 13.45 9.23
N ILE A 40 -1.28 13.10 9.62
CA ILE A 40 -0.45 13.91 10.52
C ILE A 40 -0.08 15.23 9.82
N ASN A 41 0.35 15.20 8.55
CA ASN A 41 0.69 16.40 7.80
C ASN A 41 -0.51 17.33 7.57
N ASP A 42 -1.72 16.79 7.43
CA ASP A 42 -2.95 17.56 7.28
C ASP A 42 -3.46 18.11 8.63
N SER A 43 -2.87 17.69 9.74
CA SER A 43 -3.21 18.10 11.08
C SER A 43 -2.29 19.20 11.62
N LYS A 44 -2.52 19.61 12.87
CA LYS A 44 -1.64 20.54 13.61
C LYS A 44 -0.38 19.83 14.17
N PHE A 45 -0.28 18.51 14.06
CA PHE A 45 0.85 17.74 14.60
C PHE A 45 2.06 17.86 13.67
N LYS A 46 3.24 17.69 14.26
CA LYS A 46 4.51 17.78 13.55
C LYS A 46 5.30 16.50 13.76
N MET A 47 5.97 16.08 12.70
CA MET A 47 6.93 14.98 12.76
C MET A 47 8.34 15.54 12.94
N VAL A 48 9.13 14.87 13.77
CA VAL A 48 10.51 15.25 14.07
C VAL A 48 11.41 14.05 13.80
N LEU A 49 12.52 14.29 13.14
CA LEU A 49 13.60 13.32 13.02
C LEU A 49 14.54 13.45 14.23
N ALA A 50 14.72 12.38 14.99
CA ALA A 50 15.66 12.33 16.10
C ALA A 50 17.03 11.89 15.57
N ASN A 51 17.92 12.83 15.32
CA ASN A 51 19.24 12.56 14.71
C ASN A 51 20.23 11.84 15.65
N ASN A 52 19.92 11.80 16.94
CA ASN A 52 20.71 11.14 17.97
C ASN A 52 20.26 9.71 18.29
N ILE A 53 19.23 9.21 17.61
CA ILE A 53 18.70 7.85 17.80
C ILE A 53 18.90 7.07 16.51
N PHE A 54 19.57 5.93 16.61
CA PHE A 54 19.86 5.07 15.47
C PHE A 54 19.18 3.72 15.65
N ALA A 55 18.46 3.26 14.61
CA ALA A 55 17.87 1.94 14.56
C ALA A 55 18.38 1.21 13.31
N LYS A 56 18.90 -0.01 13.49
CA LYS A 56 19.32 -0.87 12.36
C LYS A 56 18.12 -1.67 11.88
N HIS A 57 17.62 -1.33 10.70
CA HIS A 57 16.52 -2.06 10.05
C HIS A 57 17.07 -3.02 9.00
N LYS A 58 16.87 -4.33 9.24
CA LYS A 58 17.18 -5.38 8.25
C LYS A 58 15.97 -5.54 7.31
N GLY A 59 15.94 -4.76 6.24
CA GLY A 59 14.86 -4.83 5.25
C GLY A 59 14.73 -6.23 4.63
N SER A 60 13.51 -6.61 4.28
CA SER A 60 13.15 -7.85 3.55
C SER A 60 13.48 -9.18 4.24
N GLN A 61 13.87 -9.18 5.52
CA GLN A 61 14.19 -10.40 6.26
C GLN A 61 13.02 -10.95 7.09
N SER A 62 11.90 -10.26 7.14
CA SER A 62 10.72 -10.67 7.94
C SER A 62 9.90 -11.79 7.31
N SER A 63 10.19 -12.18 6.07
CA SER A 63 9.43 -13.24 5.38
C SER A 63 10.24 -13.82 4.23
N GLU A 64 10.08 -15.13 4.01
CA GLU A 64 10.67 -15.83 2.86
C GLU A 64 10.20 -15.23 1.52
N ASN A 65 11.07 -15.25 0.53
CA ASN A 65 10.74 -14.79 -0.82
C ASN A 65 10.13 -15.92 -1.64
N ASN A 66 8.92 -16.34 -1.26
CA ASN A 66 8.15 -17.34 -2.00
C ASN A 66 6.94 -16.69 -2.72
N ILE A 67 6.26 -17.47 -3.55
CA ILE A 67 5.12 -17.00 -4.35
C ILE A 67 3.96 -16.48 -3.50
N LYS A 68 3.70 -17.11 -2.34
CA LYS A 68 2.67 -16.68 -1.39
C LYS A 68 2.98 -15.31 -0.81
N THR A 69 4.24 -15.08 -0.45
CA THR A 69 4.68 -13.80 0.09
C THR A 69 4.65 -12.69 -0.98
N GLN A 70 5.05 -13.01 -2.20
CA GLN A 70 4.95 -12.07 -3.34
C GLN A 70 3.48 -11.72 -3.62
N TYR A 71 2.59 -12.70 -3.63
CA TYR A 71 1.15 -12.48 -3.76
C TYR A 71 0.62 -11.53 -2.70
N LEU A 72 0.91 -11.79 -1.41
CA LEU A 72 0.47 -10.94 -0.31
C LEU A 72 1.02 -9.51 -0.43
N ARG A 73 2.30 -9.36 -0.76
CA ARG A 73 2.95 -8.06 -0.88
C ARG A 73 2.36 -7.26 -2.05
N ILE A 74 2.31 -7.83 -3.25
CA ILE A 74 1.90 -7.12 -4.46
C ILE A 74 0.41 -6.79 -4.42
N SER A 75 -0.44 -7.77 -4.07
CA SER A 75 -1.88 -7.55 -4.06
C SER A 75 -2.30 -6.52 -3.00
N ASN A 76 -1.73 -6.59 -1.80
CA ASN A 76 -2.06 -5.62 -0.75
C ASN A 76 -1.45 -4.24 -1.01
N TYR A 77 -0.27 -4.17 -1.65
CA TYR A 77 0.28 -2.88 -2.07
C TYR A 77 -0.66 -2.15 -3.06
N ILE A 78 -1.16 -2.85 -4.07
CA ILE A 78 -2.10 -2.28 -5.06
C ILE A 78 -3.45 -1.95 -4.42
N TYR A 79 -3.97 -2.84 -3.57
CA TYR A 79 -5.19 -2.59 -2.81
C TYR A 79 -5.06 -1.34 -1.94
N GLY A 80 -4.00 -1.25 -1.14
CA GLY A 80 -3.74 -0.11 -0.26
C GLY A 80 -3.55 1.20 -1.02
N GLU A 81 -2.85 1.17 -2.19
CA GLU A 81 -2.72 2.35 -3.06
C GLU A 81 -4.09 2.89 -3.50
N LEU A 82 -5.00 2.02 -3.89
CA LEU A 82 -6.32 2.43 -4.35
C LEU A 82 -7.23 2.90 -3.20
N ILE A 83 -7.13 2.27 -2.02
CA ILE A 83 -7.79 2.75 -0.80
C ILE A 83 -7.28 4.13 -0.41
N PHE A 84 -5.96 4.34 -0.46
CA PHE A 84 -5.36 5.64 -0.18
C PHE A 84 -5.86 6.73 -1.15
N ASP A 85 -5.84 6.42 -2.45
CA ASP A 85 -6.34 7.34 -3.47
C ASP A 85 -7.84 7.65 -3.25
N LEU A 86 -8.65 6.67 -2.86
CA LEU A 86 -10.07 6.86 -2.56
C LEU A 86 -10.27 7.77 -1.35
N LYS A 87 -9.62 7.47 -0.22
CA LYS A 87 -9.77 8.21 1.04
C LYS A 87 -9.28 9.65 0.95
N HIS A 88 -8.24 9.88 0.17
CA HIS A 88 -7.67 11.21 -0.03
C HIS A 88 -8.17 11.91 -1.30
N LYS A 89 -9.29 11.48 -1.89
CA LYS A 89 -9.95 12.09 -3.07
C LYS A 89 -9.04 12.22 -4.29
N LYS A 90 -8.10 11.27 -4.45
CA LYS A 90 -7.14 11.21 -5.57
C LYS A 90 -7.47 10.12 -6.58
N LEU A 91 -8.51 9.32 -6.32
CA LEU A 91 -8.87 8.19 -7.15
C LEU A 91 -9.28 8.65 -8.56
N LYS A 92 -8.61 8.09 -9.55
CA LYS A 92 -8.92 8.30 -10.97
C LYS A 92 -9.25 6.95 -11.61
N ILE A 93 -10.46 6.79 -12.07
CA ILE A 93 -10.92 5.53 -12.74
C ILE A 93 -10.00 5.17 -13.90
N ILE A 94 -9.57 6.16 -14.68
CA ILE A 94 -8.63 5.93 -15.79
C ILE A 94 -7.31 5.26 -15.35
N LYS A 95 -6.83 5.52 -14.11
CA LYS A 95 -5.66 4.85 -13.54
C LYS A 95 -5.90 3.36 -13.35
N ILE A 96 -7.10 3.00 -12.87
CA ILE A 96 -7.51 1.60 -12.66
C ILE A 96 -7.61 0.89 -14.01
N VAL A 97 -8.33 1.49 -14.96
CA VAL A 97 -8.51 0.92 -16.31
C VAL A 97 -7.17 0.69 -17.00
N ARG A 98 -6.28 1.68 -16.97
CA ARG A 98 -4.92 1.53 -17.53
C ARG A 98 -4.14 0.40 -16.87
N LYS A 99 -4.21 0.25 -15.54
CA LYS A 99 -3.56 -0.86 -14.83
C LYS A 99 -4.14 -2.22 -15.26
N ILE A 100 -5.46 -2.33 -15.43
CA ILE A 100 -6.11 -3.56 -15.88
C ILE A 100 -5.64 -3.91 -17.29
N ILE A 101 -5.78 -3.02 -18.26
CA ILE A 101 -5.38 -3.25 -19.66
C ILE A 101 -3.90 -3.64 -19.75
N LYS A 102 -3.01 -2.87 -19.11
CA LYS A 102 -1.58 -3.16 -19.11
C LYS A 102 -1.26 -4.56 -18.59
N ASN A 103 -1.82 -4.94 -17.44
CA ASN A 103 -1.47 -6.21 -16.81
C ASN A 103 -2.12 -7.40 -17.52
N SER A 104 -3.33 -7.25 -18.08
CA SER A 104 -3.94 -8.26 -18.94
C SER A 104 -3.09 -8.51 -20.19
N PHE A 105 -2.60 -7.46 -20.85
CA PHE A 105 -1.70 -7.57 -21.99
C PHE A 105 -0.38 -8.25 -21.61
N LEU A 106 0.22 -7.88 -20.46
CA LEU A 106 1.46 -8.50 -19.98
C LEU A 106 1.30 -9.98 -19.67
N ILE A 107 0.17 -10.39 -19.09
CA ILE A 107 -0.12 -11.82 -18.87
C ILE A 107 -0.15 -12.56 -20.20
N PHE A 108 -0.93 -12.08 -21.17
CA PHE A 108 -1.02 -12.69 -22.49
C PHE A 108 0.34 -12.78 -23.18
N PHE A 109 1.10 -11.69 -23.20
CA PHE A 109 2.40 -11.62 -23.83
C PHE A 109 3.44 -12.56 -23.17
N ASN A 110 3.43 -12.65 -21.83
CA ASN A 110 4.34 -13.52 -21.10
C ASN A 110 3.98 -15.02 -21.29
N ILE A 111 2.70 -15.35 -21.41
CA ILE A 111 2.26 -16.72 -21.72
C ILE A 111 2.77 -17.16 -23.10
N ILE A 112 2.63 -16.33 -24.13
CA ILE A 112 3.14 -16.61 -25.48
C ILE A 112 4.66 -16.82 -25.48
N ARG A 113 5.38 -16.10 -24.61
CA ARG A 113 6.84 -16.21 -24.48
C ARG A 113 7.30 -17.30 -23.51
N PHE A 114 6.39 -18.12 -22.99
CA PHE A 114 6.67 -19.16 -21.97
C PHE A 114 7.32 -18.61 -20.67
N LYS A 115 7.11 -17.32 -20.38
CA LYS A 115 7.61 -16.66 -19.17
C LYS A 115 6.56 -16.64 -18.06
N PHE A 116 6.13 -17.81 -17.62
CA PHE A 116 5.01 -17.95 -16.68
C PHE A 116 5.25 -17.24 -15.33
N LYS A 117 6.50 -17.24 -14.83
CA LYS A 117 6.82 -16.55 -13.56
C LYS A 117 6.56 -15.05 -13.62
N ASP A 118 6.82 -14.42 -14.76
CA ASP A 118 6.61 -12.98 -14.94
C ASP A 118 5.10 -12.63 -14.98
N SER A 119 4.26 -13.60 -15.40
CA SER A 119 2.80 -13.45 -15.41
C SER A 119 2.22 -13.34 -13.99
N PHE A 120 2.80 -14.02 -12.99
CA PHE A 120 2.28 -13.99 -11.62
C PHE A 120 2.23 -12.58 -11.03
N THR A 121 3.22 -11.75 -11.29
CA THR A 121 3.22 -10.36 -10.81
C THR A 121 2.00 -9.61 -11.34
N SER A 122 1.69 -9.73 -12.64
CA SER A 122 0.52 -9.09 -13.24
C SER A 122 -0.81 -9.65 -12.72
N VAL A 123 -0.88 -10.96 -12.47
CA VAL A 123 -2.05 -11.61 -11.84
C VAL A 123 -2.27 -11.05 -10.43
N PHE A 124 -1.20 -10.90 -9.64
CA PHE A 124 -1.31 -10.37 -8.27
C PHE A 124 -1.75 -8.89 -8.26
N ILE A 125 -1.31 -8.10 -9.25
CA ILE A 125 -1.78 -6.72 -9.43
C ILE A 125 -3.29 -6.69 -9.73
N LEU A 126 -3.75 -7.52 -10.67
CA LEU A 126 -5.18 -7.61 -11.01
C LEU A 126 -6.01 -8.07 -9.82
N TYR A 127 -5.51 -9.01 -9.04
CA TYR A 127 -6.18 -9.43 -7.81
C TYR A 127 -6.26 -8.31 -6.77
N GLY A 128 -5.22 -7.50 -6.61
CA GLY A 128 -5.26 -6.32 -5.75
C GLY A 128 -6.33 -5.30 -6.17
N ILE A 129 -6.50 -5.10 -7.50
CA ILE A 129 -7.56 -4.25 -8.05
C ILE A 129 -8.94 -4.87 -7.76
N LEU A 130 -9.10 -6.18 -7.95
CA LEU A 130 -10.35 -6.89 -7.65
C LEU A 130 -10.76 -6.74 -6.18
N LYS A 131 -9.79 -6.93 -5.25
CA LYS A 131 -10.02 -6.68 -3.81
C LYS A 131 -10.56 -5.28 -3.55
N PHE A 132 -9.96 -4.27 -4.21
CA PHE A 132 -10.41 -2.88 -4.08
C PHE A 132 -11.84 -2.69 -4.61
N ILE A 133 -12.17 -3.24 -5.78
CA ILE A 133 -13.52 -3.14 -6.37
C ILE A 133 -14.55 -3.75 -5.42
N LEU A 134 -14.28 -4.95 -4.88
CA LEU A 134 -15.17 -5.62 -3.93
C LEU A 134 -15.35 -4.80 -2.64
N TYR A 135 -14.28 -4.22 -2.11
CA TYR A 135 -14.37 -3.31 -0.97
C TYR A 135 -15.21 -2.08 -1.27
N TYR A 136 -15.01 -1.47 -2.45
CA TYR A 136 -15.75 -0.28 -2.85
C TYR A 136 -17.25 -0.56 -3.01
N LEU A 137 -17.61 -1.67 -3.67
CA LEU A 137 -19.01 -2.09 -3.82
C LEU A 137 -19.68 -2.36 -2.47
N LYS A 138 -18.95 -2.98 -1.53
CA LYS A 138 -19.45 -3.25 -0.17
C LYS A 138 -19.75 -1.97 0.64
N LYS A 139 -19.09 -0.86 0.32
CA LYS A 139 -19.36 0.44 0.95
C LYS A 139 -20.49 1.24 0.31
N LEU A 140 -20.94 0.83 -0.87
CA LEU A 140 -22.07 1.48 -1.57
C LEU A 140 -23.43 0.87 -1.19
N ILE A 141 -23.43 -0.35 -0.62
CA ILE A 141 -24.61 -1.07 -0.12
C ILE A 141 -24.73 -0.82 1.39
#